data_572beda4fce03746a7da5db24a202e7e
#
_entry.id   572beda4fce03746a7da5db24a202e7e
#
_cell.length_a   1.000
_cell.length_b   1.000
_cell.length_c   1.000
_cell.angle_alpha   90.00
_cell.angle_beta   90.00
_cell.angle_gamma   90.00
#
_symmetry.space_group_name_H-M   'P 1'
#
loop_
_entity.id
_entity.type
_entity.pdbx_description
1 polymer ?
#
loop_
_entity_poly.entity_id
_entity_poly.type
_entity_poly.pdbx_seq_one_letter_code
_entity_poly.pdbx_strand_id
1 'polypeptide(L)'
;MHYTIIDMEKDPRCGQFAYFRAMQYPFASVTVEVDITDMMTARGSRPFFLSLLYAVVRAANAVPQLRRRLLPDGRVAEYDWCAPSYTVMKPDGVYVYATVEGNLAYEEFVAEGQRRQKEVLERGTLTEDGNLRSFFFVSSVPWLHYTHAQNPMENPNDSNPRINWGKYVTANGRTTLPVTLTVHHALADGLHISRFYQKLEEELAELTRQWNESKKDF
;
A
#
# COMPACT_ATOMS: atom_id res chain seq x y z
N MET A 1 -1.88 8.89 -15.90
CA MET A 1 -2.44 7.60 -15.46
C MET A 1 -3.82 7.46 -16.05
N HIS A 2 -4.10 6.29 -16.65
CA HIS A 2 -5.40 5.99 -17.25
C HIS A 2 -6.31 5.30 -16.24
N TYR A 3 -7.61 5.43 -16.44
CA TYR A 3 -8.63 4.72 -15.69
C TYR A 3 -9.84 4.42 -16.58
N THR A 4 -10.57 3.40 -16.21
CA THR A 4 -11.84 3.01 -16.84
C THR A 4 -12.99 3.32 -15.88
N ILE A 5 -14.10 3.83 -16.38
CA ILE A 5 -15.33 3.99 -15.58
C ILE A 5 -16.00 2.63 -15.44
N ILE A 6 -16.27 2.25 -14.20
CA ILE A 6 -16.99 1.01 -13.88
C ILE A 6 -18.47 1.31 -13.77
N ASP A 7 -19.26 0.56 -14.54
CA ASP A 7 -20.72 0.55 -14.45
C ASP A 7 -21.15 -0.27 -13.21
N MET A 8 -21.37 0.43 -12.11
CA MET A 8 -21.73 -0.21 -10.84
C MET A 8 -23.12 -0.84 -10.84
N GLU A 9 -24.00 -0.51 -11.78
CA GLU A 9 -25.31 -1.17 -11.92
C GLU A 9 -25.15 -2.60 -12.44
N LYS A 10 -24.10 -2.86 -13.22
CA LYS A 10 -23.73 -4.18 -13.76
C LYS A 10 -22.70 -4.92 -12.91
N ASP A 11 -22.09 -4.25 -11.92
CA ASP A 11 -21.13 -4.89 -11.03
C ASP A 11 -21.86 -5.86 -10.08
N PRO A 12 -21.32 -7.07 -9.85
CA PRO A 12 -21.91 -8.03 -8.90
C PRO A 12 -22.11 -7.46 -7.49
N ARG A 13 -21.39 -6.39 -7.13
CA ARG A 13 -21.47 -5.69 -5.85
C ARG A 13 -22.42 -4.48 -5.85
N CYS A 14 -23.29 -4.33 -6.84
CA CYS A 14 -24.23 -3.21 -6.95
C CYS A 14 -24.97 -2.94 -5.63
N GLY A 15 -25.54 -3.97 -5.00
CA GLY A 15 -26.28 -3.85 -3.73
C GLY A 15 -25.39 -3.41 -2.56
N GLN A 16 -24.19 -4.01 -2.42
CA GLN A 16 -23.23 -3.63 -1.39
C GLN A 16 -22.71 -2.20 -1.62
N PHE A 17 -22.47 -1.85 -2.87
CA PHE A 17 -22.03 -0.51 -3.22
C PHE A 17 -23.05 0.54 -2.77
N ALA A 18 -24.32 0.39 -3.11
CA ALA A 18 -25.38 1.31 -2.72
C ALA A 18 -25.53 1.38 -1.19
N TYR A 19 -25.51 0.24 -0.51
CA TYR A 19 -25.68 0.16 0.95
C TYR A 19 -24.54 0.87 1.71
N PHE A 20 -23.29 0.50 1.44
CA PHE A 20 -22.15 1.07 2.17
C PHE A 20 -21.85 2.51 1.79
N ARG A 21 -22.14 2.91 0.55
CA ARG A 21 -21.96 4.30 0.12
C ARG A 21 -22.84 5.29 0.89
N ALA A 22 -23.98 4.85 1.39
CA ALA A 22 -24.90 5.68 2.18
C ALA A 22 -24.44 5.91 3.64
N MET A 23 -23.42 5.20 4.09
CA MET A 23 -22.91 5.32 5.46
C MET A 23 -22.04 6.56 5.63
N GLN A 24 -22.07 7.13 6.84
CA GLN A 24 -21.18 8.25 7.21
C GLN A 24 -19.74 7.81 7.45
N TYR A 25 -19.54 6.54 7.83
CA TYR A 25 -18.21 5.94 8.02
C TYR A 25 -18.13 4.59 7.31
N PRO A 26 -17.94 4.59 5.97
CA PRO A 26 -17.96 3.38 5.14
C PRO A 26 -16.59 2.71 5.03
N PHE A 27 -15.82 2.64 6.09
CA PHE A 27 -14.46 2.09 6.05
C PHE A 27 -14.35 0.80 6.83
N ALA A 28 -13.61 -0.15 6.25
CA ALA A 28 -13.26 -1.42 6.87
C ALA A 28 -11.74 -1.55 6.93
N SER A 29 -11.23 -1.98 8.10
CA SER A 29 -9.80 -2.20 8.34
C SER A 29 -9.56 -3.59 8.87
N VAL A 30 -8.53 -4.25 8.36
CA VAL A 30 -8.04 -5.53 8.90
C VAL A 30 -6.54 -5.44 9.09
N THR A 31 -6.06 -5.92 10.23
CA THR A 31 -4.63 -6.09 10.50
C THR A 31 -4.30 -7.58 10.50
N VAL A 32 -3.26 -7.94 9.77
CA VAL A 32 -2.73 -9.31 9.71
C VAL A 32 -1.26 -9.28 10.07
N GLU A 33 -0.85 -10.28 10.84
CA GLU A 33 0.55 -10.56 11.15
C GLU A 33 1.20 -11.24 9.94
N VAL A 34 2.02 -10.47 9.18
CA VAL A 34 2.67 -10.93 7.94
C VAL A 34 4.03 -11.50 8.26
N ASP A 35 4.31 -12.72 7.78
CA ASP A 35 5.61 -13.36 7.90
C ASP A 35 6.57 -12.79 6.83
N ILE A 36 7.68 -12.25 7.27
CA ILE A 36 8.75 -11.70 6.44
C ILE A 36 10.11 -12.40 6.68
N THR A 37 10.10 -13.57 7.27
CA THR A 37 11.31 -14.30 7.67
C THR A 37 12.27 -14.50 6.51
N ASP A 38 11.78 -15.05 5.41
CA ASP A 38 12.60 -15.33 4.22
C ASP A 38 13.10 -14.07 3.55
N MET A 39 12.24 -13.04 3.46
CA MET A 39 12.62 -11.72 2.96
C MET A 39 13.75 -11.12 3.79
N MET A 40 13.67 -11.16 5.12
CA MET A 40 14.68 -10.62 6.02
C MET A 40 16.02 -11.38 5.89
N THR A 41 15.97 -12.68 5.70
CA THR A 41 17.16 -13.54 5.49
C THR A 41 17.83 -13.26 4.14
N ALA A 42 17.04 -13.11 3.08
CA ALA A 42 17.55 -12.92 1.73
C ALA A 42 18.00 -11.48 1.43
N ARG A 43 17.45 -10.49 2.16
CA ARG A 43 17.56 -9.06 1.89
C ARG A 43 19.02 -8.56 1.78
N GLY A 44 19.92 -9.03 2.64
CA GLY A 44 21.28 -8.49 2.72
C GLY A 44 21.28 -6.99 3.05
N SER A 45 21.95 -6.17 2.25
CA SER A 45 22.04 -4.71 2.42
C SER A 45 20.88 -3.92 1.77
N ARG A 46 19.93 -4.58 1.14
CA ARG A 46 18.79 -3.91 0.48
C ARG A 46 17.93 -3.15 1.48
N PRO A 47 17.38 -1.96 1.13
CA PRO A 47 16.63 -1.13 2.07
C PRO A 47 15.29 -1.77 2.43
N PHE A 48 15.09 -2.06 3.72
CA PHE A 48 13.90 -2.77 4.23
C PHE A 48 12.60 -2.07 3.83
N PHE A 49 12.50 -0.76 4.11
CA PHE A 49 11.27 -0.01 3.86
C PHE A 49 10.86 -0.05 2.38
N LEU A 50 11.78 0.27 1.46
CA LEU A 50 11.48 0.31 0.03
C LEU A 50 11.22 -1.09 -0.54
N SER A 51 11.89 -2.12 -0.01
CA SER A 51 11.64 -3.50 -0.42
C SER A 51 10.25 -3.98 -0.01
N LEU A 52 9.82 -3.70 1.23
CA LEU A 52 8.47 -4.02 1.69
C LEU A 52 7.43 -3.18 0.94
N LEU A 53 7.69 -1.89 0.73
CA LEU A 53 6.81 -0.99 -0.04
C LEU A 53 6.58 -1.51 -1.45
N TYR A 54 7.63 -2.00 -2.10
CA TYR A 54 7.54 -2.60 -3.43
C TYR A 54 6.55 -3.78 -3.47
N ALA A 55 6.72 -4.75 -2.55
CA ALA A 55 5.83 -5.91 -2.47
C ALA A 55 4.38 -5.50 -2.15
N VAL A 56 4.19 -4.59 -1.19
CA VAL A 56 2.87 -4.07 -0.78
C VAL A 56 2.14 -3.40 -1.94
N VAL A 57 2.84 -2.56 -2.71
CA VAL A 57 2.22 -1.83 -3.83
C VAL A 57 1.82 -2.78 -4.96
N ARG A 58 2.65 -3.76 -5.28
CA ARG A 58 2.32 -4.78 -6.29
C ARG A 58 1.14 -5.63 -5.85
N ALA A 59 1.14 -6.09 -4.61
CA ALA A 59 0.02 -6.84 -4.04
C ALA A 59 -1.30 -6.05 -4.09
N ALA A 60 -1.27 -4.76 -3.75
CA ALA A 60 -2.45 -3.90 -3.81
C ALA A 60 -2.93 -3.68 -5.25
N ASN A 61 -2.02 -3.48 -6.21
CA ASN A 61 -2.35 -3.33 -7.62
C ASN A 61 -2.88 -4.64 -8.25
N ALA A 62 -2.51 -5.80 -7.73
CA ALA A 62 -3.01 -7.09 -8.18
C ALA A 62 -4.50 -7.32 -7.85
N VAL A 63 -5.10 -6.49 -6.98
CA VAL A 63 -6.53 -6.57 -6.62
C VAL A 63 -7.28 -5.39 -7.24
N PRO A 64 -8.05 -5.58 -8.33
CA PRO A 64 -8.71 -4.50 -9.07
C PRO A 64 -9.54 -3.57 -8.19
N GLN A 65 -10.27 -4.10 -7.20
CA GLN A 65 -11.12 -3.34 -6.30
C GLN A 65 -10.33 -2.34 -5.44
N LEU A 66 -9.04 -2.59 -5.17
CA LEU A 66 -8.17 -1.65 -4.46
C LEU A 66 -7.69 -0.50 -5.36
N ARG A 67 -7.84 -0.62 -6.67
CA ARG A 67 -7.54 0.44 -7.65
C ARG A 67 -8.78 1.29 -8.00
N ARG A 68 -9.95 0.97 -7.42
CA ARG A 68 -11.19 1.71 -7.63
C ARG A 68 -11.25 2.96 -6.76
N ARG A 69 -11.80 4.04 -7.32
CA ARG A 69 -11.98 5.33 -6.63
C ARG A 69 -13.36 5.91 -6.91
N LEU A 70 -13.93 6.53 -5.89
CA LEU A 70 -15.11 7.36 -6.03
C LEU A 70 -14.72 8.71 -6.65
N LEU A 71 -15.35 9.07 -7.76
CA LEU A 71 -15.19 10.37 -8.38
C LEU A 71 -16.15 11.40 -7.76
N PRO A 72 -15.87 12.72 -7.88
CA PRO A 72 -16.74 13.76 -7.34
C PRO A 72 -18.17 13.74 -7.90
N ASP A 73 -18.35 13.25 -9.12
CA ASP A 73 -19.65 13.10 -9.78
C ASP A 73 -20.38 11.80 -9.38
N GLY A 74 -19.80 11.02 -8.49
CA GLY A 74 -20.40 9.79 -7.98
C GLY A 74 -20.08 8.53 -8.76
N ARG A 75 -19.44 8.62 -9.92
CA ARG A 75 -18.99 7.46 -10.69
C ARG A 75 -17.82 6.75 -9.99
N VAL A 76 -17.56 5.52 -10.40
CA VAL A 76 -16.42 4.73 -9.95
C VAL A 76 -15.40 4.63 -11.09
N ALA A 77 -14.17 5.06 -10.83
CA ALA A 77 -13.03 4.87 -11.70
C ALA A 77 -12.18 3.69 -11.20
N GLU A 78 -11.75 2.80 -12.10
CA GLU A 78 -10.72 1.79 -11.84
C GLU A 78 -9.45 2.20 -12.58
N TYR A 79 -8.40 2.52 -11.82
CA TYR A 79 -7.10 2.92 -12.38
C TYR A 79 -6.32 1.70 -12.86
N ASP A 80 -5.55 1.85 -13.94
CA ASP A 80 -4.67 0.78 -14.45
C ASP A 80 -3.56 0.45 -13.45
N TRP A 81 -3.07 1.47 -12.76
CA TRP A 81 -2.05 1.38 -11.73
C TRP A 81 -2.25 2.47 -10.68
N CYS A 82 -1.97 2.15 -9.41
CA CYS A 82 -1.93 3.12 -8.32
C CYS A 82 -0.53 3.14 -7.71
N ALA A 83 0.03 4.34 -7.57
CA ALA A 83 1.35 4.56 -6.98
C ALA A 83 1.27 4.67 -5.44
N PRO A 84 2.34 4.38 -4.69
CA PRO A 84 2.39 4.71 -3.27
C PRO A 84 2.69 6.19 -3.06
N SER A 85 1.89 6.87 -2.20
CA SER A 85 2.30 8.07 -1.49
C SER A 85 2.61 7.67 -0.05
N TYR A 86 3.83 7.91 0.42
CA TYR A 86 4.28 7.42 1.70
C TYR A 86 5.03 8.48 2.52
N THR A 87 5.00 8.32 3.84
CA THR A 87 5.64 9.24 4.77
C THR A 87 7.15 9.02 4.87
N VAL A 88 7.91 10.13 4.87
CA VAL A 88 9.36 10.16 5.10
C VAL A 88 9.62 11.07 6.29
N MET A 89 10.20 10.52 7.36
CA MET A 89 10.48 11.26 8.59
C MET A 89 11.70 12.16 8.43
N LYS A 90 11.56 13.44 8.82
CA LYS A 90 12.65 14.40 8.93
C LYS A 90 13.37 14.25 10.27
N PRO A 91 14.62 14.76 10.39
CA PRO A 91 15.36 14.73 11.66
C PRO A 91 14.67 15.48 12.81
N ASP A 92 13.83 16.46 12.49
CA ASP A 92 13.06 17.27 13.47
C ASP A 92 11.78 16.55 13.98
N GLY A 93 11.53 15.31 13.55
CA GLY A 93 10.36 14.52 13.96
C GLY A 93 9.08 14.82 13.19
N VAL A 94 9.12 15.70 12.20
CA VAL A 94 8.01 15.96 11.27
C VAL A 94 8.21 15.12 10.00
N TYR A 95 7.13 14.67 9.37
CA TYR A 95 7.22 13.90 8.13
C TYR A 95 6.83 14.73 6.89
N VAL A 96 7.30 14.29 5.75
CA VAL A 96 6.93 14.77 4.41
C VAL A 96 6.46 13.58 3.58
N TYR A 97 5.81 13.83 2.43
CA TYR A 97 5.36 12.78 1.53
C TYR A 97 6.33 12.57 0.36
N ALA A 98 6.53 11.31 0.01
CA ALA A 98 7.23 10.90 -1.20
C ALA A 98 6.37 9.94 -2.02
N THR A 99 6.54 9.96 -3.34
CA THR A 99 5.81 9.11 -4.28
C THR A 99 6.79 8.46 -5.25
N VAL A 100 6.59 7.18 -5.53
CA VAL A 100 7.25 6.46 -6.63
C VAL A 100 6.20 6.12 -7.67
N GLU A 101 6.28 6.73 -8.84
CA GLU A 101 5.32 6.55 -9.91
C GLU A 101 5.71 5.39 -10.85
N GLY A 102 4.68 4.77 -11.43
CA GLY A 102 4.85 3.73 -12.43
C GLY A 102 5.00 2.32 -11.87
N ASN A 103 4.88 1.35 -12.77
CA ASN A 103 5.12 -0.08 -12.49
C ASN A 103 6.57 -0.41 -12.84
N LEU A 104 7.48 -0.06 -11.95
CA LEU A 104 8.92 -0.23 -12.15
C LEU A 104 9.37 -1.63 -11.75
N ALA A 105 10.51 -2.09 -12.31
CA ALA A 105 11.23 -3.23 -11.77
C ALA A 105 11.81 -2.90 -10.39
N TYR A 106 12.17 -3.93 -9.61
CA TYR A 106 12.59 -3.75 -8.21
C TYR A 106 13.75 -2.77 -8.04
N GLU A 107 14.81 -2.94 -8.81
CA GLU A 107 16.02 -2.10 -8.68
C GLU A 107 15.74 -0.64 -9.08
N GLU A 108 14.94 -0.42 -10.12
CA GLU A 108 14.49 0.91 -10.55
C GLU A 108 13.59 1.55 -9.50
N PHE A 109 12.67 0.77 -8.90
CA PHE A 109 11.79 1.24 -7.83
C PHE A 109 12.57 1.69 -6.59
N VAL A 110 13.57 0.91 -6.19
CA VAL A 110 14.44 1.25 -5.05
C VAL A 110 15.26 2.51 -5.34
N ALA A 111 15.88 2.58 -6.52
CA ALA A 111 16.67 3.75 -6.91
C ALA A 111 15.82 5.04 -6.96
N GLU A 112 14.64 4.96 -7.57
CA GLU A 112 13.70 6.08 -7.63
C GLU A 112 13.17 6.45 -6.24
N GLY A 113 12.84 5.45 -5.40
CA GLY A 113 12.41 5.67 -4.02
C GLY A 113 13.46 6.41 -3.19
N GLN A 114 14.73 6.01 -3.28
CA GLN A 114 15.84 6.69 -2.61
C GLN A 114 16.03 8.13 -3.12
N ARG A 115 15.96 8.32 -4.43
CA ARG A 115 16.04 9.64 -5.05
C ARG A 115 14.92 10.56 -4.54
N ARG A 116 13.67 10.07 -4.54
CA ARG A 116 12.50 10.82 -4.06
C ARG A 116 12.57 11.14 -2.58
N GLN A 117 13.01 10.20 -1.74
CA GLN A 117 13.21 10.44 -0.31
C GLN A 117 14.19 11.59 -0.08
N LYS A 118 15.33 11.62 -0.79
CA LYS A 118 16.31 12.71 -0.70
C LYS A 118 15.69 14.04 -1.13
N GLU A 119 15.03 14.07 -2.27
CA GLU A 119 14.40 15.27 -2.83
C GLU A 119 13.37 15.90 -1.90
N VAL A 120 12.46 15.09 -1.32
CA VAL A 120 11.42 15.60 -0.42
C VAL A 120 11.99 16.07 0.93
N LEU A 121 13.05 15.43 1.42
CA LEU A 121 13.75 15.87 2.62
C LEU A 121 14.47 17.23 2.40
N GLU A 122 15.07 17.43 1.25
CA GLU A 122 15.70 18.72 0.85
C GLU A 122 14.64 19.82 0.66
N ARG A 123 13.50 19.51 0.03
CA ARG A 123 12.38 20.44 -0.13
C ARG A 123 11.73 20.80 1.20
N GLY A 124 11.59 19.86 2.11
CA GLY A 124 11.14 20.05 3.48
C GLY A 124 9.67 20.45 3.68
N THR A 125 8.86 20.52 2.61
CA THR A 125 7.44 20.91 2.66
C THR A 125 6.52 19.70 2.60
N LEU A 126 5.38 19.78 3.34
CA LEU A 126 4.33 18.76 3.32
C LEU A 126 3.44 18.96 2.08
N THR A 127 3.90 18.49 0.95
CA THR A 127 3.14 18.53 -0.32
C THR A 127 3.13 17.15 -0.95
N GLU A 128 1.99 16.76 -1.50
CA GLU A 128 1.86 15.59 -2.34
C GLU A 128 1.87 16.01 -3.81
N ASP A 129 2.78 15.44 -4.58
CA ASP A 129 2.87 15.69 -6.02
C ASP A 129 2.03 14.62 -6.76
N GLY A 130 1.26 15.03 -7.76
CA GLY A 130 0.54 14.12 -8.64
C GLY A 130 -0.97 14.05 -8.42
N ASN A 131 -1.60 13.05 -9.02
CA ASN A 131 -3.05 12.81 -8.90
C ASN A 131 -3.34 12.00 -7.62
N LEU A 132 -3.77 12.68 -6.56
CA LEU A 132 -4.05 12.06 -5.26
C LEU A 132 -4.98 10.83 -5.35
N ARG A 133 -5.94 10.83 -6.29
CA ARG A 133 -6.85 9.68 -6.46
C ARG A 133 -6.16 8.43 -7.00
N SER A 134 -5.01 8.56 -7.66
CA SER A 134 -4.26 7.41 -8.16
C SER A 134 -3.27 6.85 -7.13
N PHE A 135 -3.37 7.22 -5.85
CA PHE A 135 -2.45 6.76 -4.82
C PHE A 135 -3.04 5.68 -3.91
N PHE A 136 -2.14 4.82 -3.42
CA PHE A 136 -2.27 4.17 -2.12
C PHE A 136 -1.54 5.04 -1.10
N PHE A 137 -2.19 5.39 -0.01
CA PHE A 137 -1.52 6.10 1.06
C PHE A 137 -0.87 5.09 2.02
N VAL A 138 0.44 5.24 2.20
CA VAL A 138 1.24 4.28 2.95
C VAL A 138 1.94 4.97 4.12
N SER A 139 1.89 4.35 5.28
CA SER A 139 2.58 4.83 6.47
C SER A 139 3.23 3.70 7.24
N SER A 140 4.33 3.98 7.93
CA SER A 140 4.95 3.03 8.84
C SER A 140 5.07 3.62 10.24
N VAL A 141 4.87 2.76 11.25
CA VAL A 141 5.03 3.08 12.67
C VAL A 141 6.12 2.16 13.24
N PRO A 142 7.40 2.38 12.89
CA PRO A 142 8.48 1.43 13.17
C PRO A 142 8.85 1.33 14.66
N TRP A 143 8.23 2.13 15.49
CA TRP A 143 8.43 2.10 16.95
C TRP A 143 7.49 1.13 17.67
N LEU A 144 6.36 0.76 17.06
CA LEU A 144 5.29 -0.02 17.70
C LEU A 144 5.00 -1.29 16.89
N HIS A 145 4.97 -2.41 17.60
CA HIS A 145 4.34 -3.63 17.14
C HIS A 145 2.89 -3.59 17.61
N TYR A 146 1.97 -3.20 16.74
CA TYR A 146 0.58 -2.94 17.09
C TYR A 146 -0.33 -4.10 16.62
N THR A 147 -1.52 -4.19 17.19
CA THR A 147 -2.55 -5.17 16.80
C THR A 147 -3.61 -4.58 15.88
N HIS A 148 -3.71 -3.27 15.81
CA HIS A 148 -4.61 -2.53 14.92
C HIS A 148 -4.10 -1.10 14.72
N ALA A 149 -4.36 -0.54 13.53
CA ALA A 149 -4.12 0.86 13.23
C ALA A 149 -5.31 1.44 12.45
N GLN A 150 -5.66 2.69 12.74
CA GLN A 150 -6.69 3.44 12.03
C GLN A 150 -6.10 4.73 11.51
N ASN A 151 -6.40 5.06 10.27
CA ASN A 151 -5.96 6.29 9.63
C ASN A 151 -7.07 7.33 9.64
N PRO A 152 -6.74 8.63 9.65
CA PRO A 152 -7.71 9.66 9.34
C PRO A 152 -8.20 9.49 7.90
N MET A 153 -9.50 9.74 7.71
CA MET A 153 -10.15 9.81 6.41
C MET A 153 -10.70 11.23 6.24
N GLU A 154 -10.54 11.78 5.06
CA GLU A 154 -10.94 13.18 4.80
C GLU A 154 -12.46 13.36 4.91
N ASN A 155 -13.21 12.44 4.32
CA ASN A 155 -14.67 12.46 4.30
C ASN A 155 -15.20 11.06 3.89
N PRO A 156 -16.53 10.81 3.96
CA PRO A 156 -17.10 9.52 3.58
C PRO A 156 -16.86 9.05 2.14
N ASN A 157 -16.45 9.94 1.23
CA ASN A 157 -16.13 9.59 -0.16
C ASN A 157 -14.62 9.37 -0.40
N ASP A 158 -13.80 9.51 0.64
CA ASP A 158 -12.37 9.20 0.54
C ASP A 158 -12.18 7.70 0.30
N SER A 159 -11.77 7.35 -0.88
CA SER A 159 -11.73 5.96 -1.35
C SER A 159 -10.32 5.45 -1.64
N ASN A 160 -9.30 6.21 -1.30
CA ASN A 160 -7.93 5.74 -1.39
C ASN A 160 -7.65 4.69 -0.30
N PRO A 161 -7.19 3.49 -0.61
CA PRO A 161 -6.75 2.55 0.40
C PRO A 161 -5.59 3.11 1.24
N ARG A 162 -5.63 2.84 2.56
CA ARG A 162 -4.53 3.12 3.49
C ARG A 162 -3.87 1.80 3.86
N ILE A 163 -2.55 1.77 3.75
CA ILE A 163 -1.76 0.58 4.09
C ILE A 163 -0.71 1.01 5.11
N ASN A 164 -0.76 0.39 6.28
CA ASN A 164 0.19 0.69 7.34
C ASN A 164 0.92 -0.57 7.76
N TRP A 165 2.14 -0.41 8.25
CA TRP A 165 2.81 -1.48 8.98
C TRP A 165 3.55 -0.97 10.21
N GLY A 166 3.68 -1.87 11.17
CA GLY A 166 4.35 -1.59 12.43
C GLY A 166 5.80 -2.05 12.48
N LYS A 167 6.33 -2.10 13.70
CA LYS A 167 7.63 -2.68 14.01
C LYS A 167 7.57 -4.20 13.81
N TYR A 168 8.54 -4.76 13.10
CA TYR A 168 8.71 -6.21 13.07
C TYR A 168 9.28 -6.74 14.38
N VAL A 169 8.96 -7.98 14.69
CA VAL A 169 9.50 -8.75 15.82
C VAL A 169 9.99 -10.10 15.33
N THR A 170 11.07 -10.59 15.95
CA THR A 170 11.61 -11.91 15.70
C THR A 170 11.45 -12.76 16.95
N ALA A 171 10.74 -13.87 16.84
CA ALA A 171 10.53 -14.82 17.91
C ALA A 171 10.48 -16.24 17.32
N ASN A 172 11.09 -17.20 18.01
CA ASN A 172 11.09 -18.62 17.61
C ASN A 172 11.51 -18.87 16.14
N GLY A 173 12.50 -18.11 15.67
CA GLY A 173 13.00 -18.22 14.29
C GLY A 173 12.12 -17.60 13.21
N ARG A 174 11.01 -16.96 13.56
CA ARG A 174 10.14 -16.23 12.64
C ARG A 174 10.22 -14.74 12.87
N THR A 175 10.23 -13.98 11.78
CA THR A 175 10.16 -12.51 11.79
C THR A 175 8.85 -12.09 11.16
N THR A 176 8.04 -11.39 11.94
CA THR A 176 6.71 -10.95 11.53
C THR A 176 6.50 -9.47 11.78
N LEU A 177 5.54 -8.85 11.09
CA LEU A 177 5.10 -7.48 11.36
C LEU A 177 3.60 -7.34 11.11
N PRO A 178 2.91 -6.47 11.90
CA PRO A 178 1.51 -6.17 11.64
C PRO A 178 1.39 -5.28 10.38
N VAL A 179 0.58 -5.71 9.43
CA VAL A 179 0.17 -4.91 8.26
C VAL A 179 -1.33 -4.66 8.34
N THR A 180 -1.73 -3.41 8.26
CA THR A 180 -3.15 -3.00 8.25
C THR A 180 -3.52 -2.48 6.87
N LEU A 181 -4.58 -3.03 6.30
CA LEU A 181 -5.23 -2.48 5.10
C LEU A 181 -6.58 -1.90 5.49
N THR A 182 -6.79 -0.62 5.18
CA THR A 182 -8.09 0.07 5.30
C THR A 182 -8.61 0.38 3.90
N VAL A 183 -9.87 0.04 3.66
CA VAL A 183 -10.55 0.23 2.37
C VAL A 183 -11.91 0.91 2.55
N HIS A 184 -12.40 1.55 1.50
CA HIS A 184 -13.79 1.99 1.43
C HIS A 184 -14.70 0.78 1.15
N HIS A 185 -15.61 0.45 2.08
CA HIS A 185 -16.35 -0.82 2.06
C HIS A 185 -17.33 -0.94 0.88
N ALA A 186 -17.76 0.18 0.31
CA ALA A 186 -18.56 0.15 -0.91
C ALA A 186 -17.76 -0.41 -2.10
N LEU A 187 -16.42 -0.23 -2.14
CA LEU A 187 -15.58 -0.65 -3.26
C LEU A 187 -14.89 -2.00 -3.02
N ALA A 188 -14.59 -2.32 -1.76
CA ALA A 188 -13.89 -3.55 -1.39
C ALA A 188 -14.41 -4.10 -0.04
N ASP A 189 -14.32 -5.41 0.16
CA ASP A 189 -14.74 -6.11 1.37
C ASP A 189 -13.72 -7.15 1.84
N GLY A 190 -14.09 -7.98 2.81
CA GLY A 190 -13.21 -8.98 3.39
C GLY A 190 -12.57 -9.93 2.38
N LEU A 191 -13.27 -10.28 1.28
CA LEU A 191 -12.70 -11.10 0.21
C LEU A 191 -11.53 -10.38 -0.48
N HIS A 192 -11.70 -9.10 -0.79
CA HIS A 192 -10.68 -8.29 -1.47
C HIS A 192 -9.49 -7.98 -0.56
N ILE A 193 -9.76 -7.74 0.73
CA ILE A 193 -8.73 -7.60 1.77
C ILE A 193 -7.93 -8.92 1.89
N SER A 194 -8.60 -10.06 1.94
CA SER A 194 -7.94 -11.38 1.97
C SER A 194 -7.05 -11.61 0.74
N ARG A 195 -7.54 -11.27 -0.46
CA ARG A 195 -6.76 -11.36 -1.69
C ARG A 195 -5.50 -10.49 -1.66
N PHE A 196 -5.58 -9.30 -1.06
CA PHE A 196 -4.40 -8.46 -0.88
C PHE A 196 -3.33 -9.17 -0.05
N TYR A 197 -3.67 -9.78 1.07
CA TYR A 197 -2.69 -10.48 1.91
C TYR A 197 -2.12 -11.71 1.21
N GLN A 198 -2.93 -12.48 0.49
CA GLN A 198 -2.44 -13.58 -0.33
C GLN A 198 -1.45 -13.09 -1.40
N LYS A 199 -1.77 -11.99 -2.09
CA LYS A 199 -0.86 -11.39 -3.08
C LYS A 199 0.39 -10.81 -2.43
N LEU A 200 0.32 -10.28 -1.22
CA LEU A 200 1.49 -9.82 -0.48
C LEU A 200 2.45 -10.96 -0.16
N GLU A 201 1.94 -12.10 0.29
CA GLU A 201 2.74 -13.31 0.50
C GLU A 201 3.41 -13.77 -0.80
N GLU A 202 2.69 -13.80 -1.92
CA GLU A 202 3.24 -14.15 -3.24
C GLU A 202 4.35 -13.18 -3.67
N GLU A 203 4.15 -11.86 -3.55
CA GLU A 203 5.14 -10.84 -3.94
C GLU A 203 6.40 -10.88 -3.04
N LEU A 204 6.24 -11.15 -1.75
CA LEU A 204 7.38 -11.34 -0.83
C LEU A 204 8.19 -12.60 -1.18
N ALA A 205 7.51 -13.70 -1.49
CA ALA A 205 8.16 -14.93 -1.91
C ALA A 205 8.91 -14.75 -3.25
N GLU A 206 8.29 -14.11 -4.22
CA GLU A 206 8.88 -13.82 -5.53
C GLU A 206 10.11 -12.92 -5.41
N LEU A 207 10.02 -11.86 -4.64
CA LEU A 207 11.14 -10.96 -4.39
C LEU A 207 12.32 -11.69 -3.71
N THR A 208 12.02 -12.53 -2.74
CA THR A 208 13.00 -13.38 -2.05
C THR A 208 13.68 -14.34 -3.02
N ARG A 209 12.91 -14.97 -3.92
CA ARG A 209 13.43 -15.86 -4.95
C ARG A 209 14.41 -15.14 -5.88
N GLN A 210 14.02 -13.98 -6.41
CA GLN A 210 14.86 -13.15 -7.28
C GLN A 210 16.19 -12.78 -6.61
N TRP A 211 16.16 -12.40 -5.34
CA TRP A 211 17.39 -12.07 -4.59
C TRP A 211 18.31 -13.27 -4.35
N ASN A 212 17.75 -14.45 -4.16
CA ASN A 212 18.55 -15.67 -3.99
C ASN A 212 19.16 -16.15 -5.31
N GLU A 213 18.47 -15.97 -6.43
CA GLU A 213 19.00 -16.27 -7.76
C GLU A 213 20.17 -15.34 -8.11
N SER A 214 20.01 -14.03 -7.91
CA SER A 214 21.07 -13.05 -8.19
C SER A 214 22.35 -13.25 -7.35
N LYS A 215 22.28 -13.98 -6.22
CA LYS A 215 23.47 -14.34 -5.41
C LYS A 215 24.24 -15.53 -5.95
N LYS A 216 23.65 -16.35 -6.84
CA LYS A 216 24.31 -17.56 -7.40
C LYS A 216 25.12 -17.22 -8.62
N ASP A 217 24.93 -16.06 -9.22
CA ASP A 217 25.61 -15.61 -10.44
C ASP A 217 26.93 -14.86 -10.13
N PHE A 218 27.31 -14.81 -8.84
CA PHE A 218 28.58 -14.27 -8.33
C PHE A 218 29.35 -15.32 -7.51
#